data_fe1d02fbb5b9eae80df74b92f8144239
#
_entry.id   fe1d02fbb5b9eae80df74b92f8144239
#
_cell.length_a   1.000
_cell.length_b   1.000
_cell.length_c   1.000
_cell.angle_alpha   90.00
_cell.angle_beta   90.00
_cell.angle_gamma   90.00
#
_symmetry.space_group_name_H-M   'P 1'
#
loop_
_entity.id
_entity.type
_entity.pdbx_description
1 polymer ?
#
loop_
_entity_poly.entity_id
_entity_poly.type
_entity_poly.pdbx_seq_one_letter_code
_entity_poly.pdbx_strand_id
1 'polypeptide(L)'
;VVGCGGLGTPVIDLLCRAGIGEIGMMDHDKVSISNLHRQVMFTSDDVGKYKVNILKKKINQINKKVKVKTYRVKAEDKNLGKILKQYDVIVDGTDNFKAKFLLNKFSLKYKKKLIIGAISKFEGHIFTFDFSLKKSPCLKCFYQGEPAEGVLDCETDGILGSTAVITGSLQANEVLKAILNVGKNLNSHILIIDLLNLKFRKVLFRKRKGCICENI
;
A
#
# COMPACT_ATOMS: atom_id res chain seq x y z
N VAL A 1 -1.37 -6.89 2.08
CA VAL A 1 -1.18 -5.48 2.49
C VAL A 1 0.01 -5.42 3.43
N VAL A 2 1.00 -4.62 3.10
CA VAL A 2 2.19 -4.37 3.92
C VAL A 2 2.10 -2.95 4.47
N GLY A 3 2.15 -2.82 5.80
CA GLY A 3 1.78 -1.59 6.53
C GLY A 3 0.28 -1.52 6.79
N CYS A 4 -0.09 -1.58 8.06
CA CYS A 4 -1.48 -1.54 8.54
C CYS A 4 -1.78 -0.21 9.26
N GLY A 5 -1.23 0.87 8.75
CA GLY A 5 -1.37 2.24 9.25
C GLY A 5 -2.51 3.01 8.56
N GLY A 6 -2.31 4.32 8.35
CA GLY A 6 -3.30 5.23 7.77
C GLY A 6 -3.77 4.83 6.37
N LEU A 7 -2.84 4.37 5.52
CA LEU A 7 -3.16 3.85 4.18
C LEU A 7 -3.70 2.42 4.24
N GLY A 8 -3.07 1.55 5.04
CA GLY A 8 -3.42 0.13 5.08
C GLY A 8 -4.79 -0.15 5.68
N THR A 9 -5.24 0.61 6.69
CA THR A 9 -6.53 0.37 7.34
C THR A 9 -7.73 0.56 6.40
N PRO A 10 -7.88 1.63 5.62
CA PRO A 10 -8.98 1.74 4.66
C PRO A 10 -8.88 0.72 3.51
N VAL A 11 -7.66 0.36 3.07
CA VAL A 11 -7.49 -0.72 2.09
C VAL A 11 -8.06 -2.02 2.64
N ILE A 12 -7.67 -2.42 3.86
CA ILE A 12 -8.07 -3.68 4.48
C ILE A 12 -9.60 -3.72 4.68
N ASP A 13 -10.18 -2.64 5.20
CA ASP A 13 -11.63 -2.55 5.43
C ASP A 13 -12.42 -2.73 4.13
N LEU A 14 -12.08 -1.97 3.10
CA LEU A 14 -12.80 -2.01 1.83
C LEU A 14 -12.65 -3.33 1.08
N LEU A 15 -11.44 -3.92 1.05
CA LEU A 15 -11.22 -5.23 0.44
C LEU A 15 -11.99 -6.33 1.16
N CYS A 16 -12.05 -6.26 2.48
CA CYS A 16 -12.81 -7.21 3.29
C CYS A 16 -14.31 -7.11 3.00
N ARG A 17 -14.87 -5.90 2.94
CA ARG A 17 -16.28 -5.65 2.60
C ARG A 17 -16.61 -6.07 1.17
N ALA A 18 -15.70 -5.88 0.24
CA ALA A 18 -15.85 -6.34 -1.15
C ALA A 18 -15.79 -7.87 -1.30
N GLY A 19 -15.44 -8.60 -0.24
CA GLY A 19 -15.46 -10.07 -0.24
C GLY A 19 -14.24 -10.70 -0.90
N ILE A 20 -13.05 -10.10 -0.74
CA ILE A 20 -11.80 -10.73 -1.20
C ILE A 20 -11.64 -12.11 -0.55
N GLY A 21 -11.15 -13.10 -1.31
CA GLY A 21 -11.05 -14.49 -0.82
C GLY A 21 -10.05 -14.67 0.32
N GLU A 22 -8.86 -14.08 0.20
CA GLU A 22 -7.82 -14.11 1.23
C GLU A 22 -7.12 -12.77 1.32
N ILE A 23 -6.84 -12.31 2.55
CA ILE A 23 -6.03 -11.12 2.82
C ILE A 23 -4.88 -11.46 3.75
N GLY A 24 -3.67 -11.12 3.32
CA GLY A 24 -2.47 -11.14 4.16
C GLY A 24 -2.16 -9.74 4.67
N MET A 25 -1.93 -9.60 5.97
CA MET A 25 -1.59 -8.34 6.60
C MET A 25 -0.25 -8.44 7.29
N MET A 26 0.68 -7.55 6.92
CA MET A 26 2.02 -7.48 7.52
C MET A 26 2.22 -6.14 8.21
N ASP A 27 2.46 -6.19 9.51
CA ASP A 27 2.83 -5.04 10.34
C ASP A 27 3.41 -5.54 11.66
N HIS A 28 4.43 -4.88 12.18
CA HIS A 28 5.07 -5.27 13.45
C HIS A 28 4.67 -4.36 14.62
N ASP A 29 3.96 -3.28 14.36
CA ASP A 29 3.63 -2.24 15.31
C ASP A 29 2.44 -2.60 16.21
N LYS A 30 2.40 -1.89 17.33
CA LYS A 30 1.22 -1.77 18.18
C LYS A 30 0.45 -0.50 17.84
N VAL A 31 -0.83 -0.49 18.17
CA VAL A 31 -1.65 0.72 18.09
C VAL A 31 -1.15 1.75 19.10
N SER A 32 -0.94 2.98 18.64
CA SER A 32 -0.59 4.14 19.47
C SER A 32 -1.71 5.17 19.43
N ILE A 33 -1.88 5.90 20.51
CA ILE A 33 -2.86 6.98 20.60
C ILE A 33 -2.62 8.07 19.53
N SER A 34 -1.36 8.36 19.24
CA SER A 34 -0.94 9.31 18.19
C SER A 34 -1.32 8.87 16.77
N ASN A 35 -1.74 7.62 16.59
CA ASN A 35 -2.12 7.10 15.28
C ASN A 35 -3.64 7.17 15.00
N LEU A 36 -4.47 7.30 16.04
CA LEU A 36 -5.93 7.15 15.93
C LEU A 36 -6.57 8.18 15.00
N HIS A 37 -6.00 9.37 14.89
CA HIS A 37 -6.52 10.43 14.02
C HIS A 37 -6.52 10.06 12.52
N ARG A 38 -5.73 9.06 12.09
CA ARG A 38 -5.60 8.64 10.68
C ARG A 38 -5.74 7.13 10.44
N GLN A 39 -5.73 6.30 11.47
CA GLN A 39 -5.83 4.84 11.39
C GLN A 39 -7.24 4.38 11.79
N VAL A 40 -8.20 4.60 10.89
CA VAL A 40 -9.65 4.57 11.12
C VAL A 40 -10.22 3.25 11.62
N MET A 41 -9.50 2.14 11.51
CA MET A 41 -9.97 0.85 12.04
C MET A 41 -9.58 0.63 13.51
N PHE A 42 -8.88 1.55 14.17
CA PHE A 42 -8.49 1.41 15.57
C PHE A 42 -9.26 2.38 16.47
N THR A 43 -9.43 1.99 17.71
CA THR A 43 -10.07 2.77 18.78
C THR A 43 -9.10 2.96 19.95
N SER A 44 -9.46 3.78 20.93
CA SER A 44 -8.70 3.96 22.17
C SER A 44 -8.48 2.64 22.91
N ASP A 45 -9.48 1.74 22.87
CA ASP A 45 -9.40 0.41 23.53
C ASP A 45 -8.38 -0.53 22.87
N ASP A 46 -7.93 -0.21 21.67
CA ASP A 46 -6.94 -1.01 20.93
C ASP A 46 -5.50 -0.59 21.23
N VAL A 47 -5.28 0.54 21.92
CA VAL A 47 -3.94 1.06 22.24
C VAL A 47 -3.10 0.02 22.98
N GLY A 48 -1.83 -0.12 22.55
CA GLY A 48 -0.88 -1.10 23.08
C GLY A 48 -0.99 -2.50 22.51
N LYS A 49 -2.06 -2.82 21.75
CA LYS A 49 -2.25 -4.13 21.11
C LYS A 49 -1.64 -4.14 19.70
N TYR A 50 -1.21 -5.30 19.20
CA TYR A 50 -0.65 -5.43 17.86
C TYR A 50 -1.69 -5.16 16.77
N LYS A 51 -1.37 -4.27 15.82
CA LYS A 51 -2.25 -3.84 14.73
C LYS A 51 -2.86 -5.02 13.96
N VAL A 52 -2.03 -5.96 13.51
CA VAL A 52 -2.51 -7.12 12.74
C VAL A 52 -3.49 -8.02 13.50
N ASN A 53 -3.34 -8.15 14.83
CA ASN A 53 -4.24 -8.96 15.65
C ASN A 53 -5.62 -8.31 15.77
N ILE A 54 -5.65 -7.00 15.98
CA ILE A 54 -6.91 -6.23 16.06
C ILE A 54 -7.62 -6.25 14.71
N LEU A 55 -6.90 -6.02 13.62
CA LEU A 55 -7.48 -6.06 12.28
C LEU A 55 -8.05 -7.44 11.95
N LYS A 56 -7.35 -8.52 12.28
CA LYS A 56 -7.90 -9.89 12.11
C LYS A 56 -9.22 -10.06 12.82
N LYS A 57 -9.35 -9.60 14.08
CA LYS A 57 -10.60 -9.65 14.84
C LYS A 57 -11.71 -8.85 14.15
N LYS A 58 -11.40 -7.61 13.73
CA LYS A 58 -12.38 -6.72 13.06
C LYS A 58 -12.82 -7.27 11.70
N ILE A 59 -11.91 -7.81 10.90
CA ILE A 59 -12.26 -8.46 9.62
C ILE A 59 -13.23 -9.61 9.84
N ASN A 60 -12.97 -10.47 10.82
CA ASN A 60 -13.86 -11.59 11.14
C ASN A 60 -15.27 -11.13 11.60
N GLN A 61 -15.38 -9.93 12.16
CA GLN A 61 -16.69 -9.33 12.50
C GLN A 61 -17.40 -8.76 11.27
N ILE A 62 -16.64 -8.20 10.32
CA ILE A 62 -17.17 -7.60 9.08
C ILE A 62 -17.58 -8.70 8.09
N ASN A 63 -16.70 -9.67 7.84
CA ASN A 63 -16.94 -10.71 6.84
C ASN A 63 -16.19 -12.01 7.21
N LYS A 64 -16.93 -12.97 7.76
CA LYS A 64 -16.39 -14.27 8.19
C LYS A 64 -15.89 -15.15 7.05
N LYS A 65 -16.23 -14.84 5.79
CA LYS A 65 -15.83 -15.63 4.62
C LYS A 65 -14.40 -15.27 4.16
N VAL A 66 -13.87 -14.12 4.55
CA VAL A 66 -12.52 -13.70 4.19
C VAL A 66 -11.48 -14.47 5.01
N LYS A 67 -10.60 -15.17 4.33
CA LYS A 67 -9.45 -15.83 4.98
C LYS A 67 -8.39 -14.79 5.35
N VAL A 68 -7.96 -14.78 6.62
CA VAL A 68 -7.03 -13.77 7.12
C VAL A 68 -5.73 -14.40 7.57
N LYS A 69 -4.61 -14.00 6.96
CA LYS A 69 -3.26 -14.33 7.41
C LYS A 69 -2.58 -13.08 7.98
N THR A 70 -1.93 -13.22 9.12
CA THR A 70 -1.23 -12.11 9.80
C THR A 70 0.25 -12.41 9.91
N TYR A 71 1.08 -11.39 9.59
CA TYR A 71 2.52 -11.44 9.69
C TYR A 71 2.99 -10.31 10.62
N ARG A 72 3.25 -10.65 11.89
CA ARG A 72 3.73 -9.70 12.91
C ARG A 72 5.23 -9.53 12.81
N VAL A 73 5.68 -9.04 11.65
CA VAL A 73 7.10 -8.84 11.35
C VAL A 73 7.30 -7.57 10.53
N LYS A 74 8.48 -6.97 10.64
CA LYS A 74 8.90 -5.89 9.77
C LYS A 74 9.18 -6.42 8.37
N ALA A 75 8.87 -5.64 7.35
CA ALA A 75 9.19 -5.96 5.96
C ALA A 75 10.71 -5.88 5.73
N GLU A 76 11.35 -7.02 5.53
CA GLU A 76 12.80 -7.16 5.35
C GLU A 76 13.12 -8.13 4.21
N ASP A 77 14.31 -8.01 3.64
CA ASP A 77 14.77 -8.86 2.52
C ASP A 77 14.66 -10.35 2.83
N LYS A 78 14.97 -10.75 4.07
CA LYS A 78 14.93 -12.15 4.52
C LYS A 78 13.54 -12.79 4.57
N ASN A 79 12.46 -12.00 4.70
CA ASN A 79 11.10 -12.53 4.89
C ASN A 79 10.14 -12.24 3.73
N LEU A 80 10.27 -11.09 3.07
CA LEU A 80 9.34 -10.65 2.02
C LEU A 80 9.23 -11.65 0.87
N GLY A 81 10.36 -12.21 0.42
CA GLY A 81 10.36 -13.12 -0.71
C GLY A 81 9.46 -14.34 -0.52
N LYS A 82 9.46 -14.95 0.66
CA LYS A 82 8.62 -16.12 0.99
C LYS A 82 7.15 -15.75 1.09
N ILE A 83 6.85 -14.56 1.62
CA ILE A 83 5.48 -14.12 1.89
C ILE A 83 4.81 -13.64 0.59
N LEU A 84 5.46 -12.75 -0.17
CA LEU A 84 4.84 -12.13 -1.35
C LEU A 84 4.54 -13.12 -2.48
N LYS A 85 5.30 -14.22 -2.58
CA LYS A 85 5.01 -15.29 -3.56
C LYS A 85 3.59 -15.86 -3.46
N GLN A 86 3.00 -15.85 -2.27
CA GLN A 86 1.70 -16.46 -1.98
C GLN A 86 0.51 -15.60 -2.42
N TYR A 87 0.74 -14.36 -2.86
CA TYR A 87 -0.30 -13.38 -3.17
C TYR A 87 -0.24 -12.95 -4.64
N ASP A 88 -1.41 -12.61 -5.19
CA ASP A 88 -1.55 -12.15 -6.57
C ASP A 88 -1.30 -10.66 -6.70
N VAL A 89 -1.74 -9.90 -5.70
CA VAL A 89 -1.63 -8.43 -5.64
C VAL A 89 -0.97 -8.03 -4.32
N ILE A 90 0.00 -7.14 -4.42
CA ILE A 90 0.71 -6.57 -3.28
C ILE A 90 0.28 -5.12 -3.12
N VAL A 91 -0.08 -4.74 -1.90
CA VAL A 91 -0.41 -3.36 -1.56
C VAL A 91 0.59 -2.82 -0.56
N ASP A 92 1.17 -1.69 -0.89
CA ASP A 92 2.07 -0.94 -0.04
C ASP A 92 1.33 0.19 0.68
N GLY A 93 1.15 0.03 1.97
CA GLY A 93 0.64 1.04 2.90
C GLY A 93 1.70 1.51 3.90
N THR A 94 3.00 1.31 3.58
CA THR A 94 4.12 1.73 4.44
C THR A 94 4.40 3.23 4.30
N ASP A 95 5.09 3.79 5.27
CA ASP A 95 5.41 5.21 5.38
C ASP A 95 6.88 5.54 5.08
N ASN A 96 7.66 4.56 4.59
CA ASN A 96 9.08 4.77 4.33
C ASN A 96 9.53 4.21 2.98
N PHE A 97 10.47 4.89 2.34
CA PHE A 97 10.98 4.53 1.03
C PHE A 97 11.68 3.17 0.99
N LYS A 98 12.41 2.81 2.04
CA LYS A 98 13.12 1.53 2.13
C LYS A 98 12.16 0.35 1.93
N ALA A 99 11.03 0.34 2.63
CA ALA A 99 9.99 -0.69 2.45
C ALA A 99 9.39 -0.65 1.04
N LYS A 100 9.07 0.54 0.51
CA LYS A 100 8.52 0.72 -0.85
C LYS A 100 9.46 0.16 -1.92
N PHE A 101 10.74 0.46 -1.85
CA PHE A 101 11.72 -0.07 -2.80
C PHE A 101 11.94 -1.57 -2.66
N LEU A 102 11.84 -2.09 -1.45
CA LEU A 102 11.93 -3.52 -1.18
C LEU A 102 10.71 -4.27 -1.76
N LEU A 103 9.51 -3.74 -1.58
CA LEU A 103 8.29 -4.27 -2.18
C LEU A 103 8.35 -4.21 -3.72
N ASN A 104 8.85 -3.12 -4.29
CA ASN A 104 9.10 -3.01 -5.72
C ASN A 104 10.07 -4.10 -6.24
N LYS A 105 11.20 -4.31 -5.54
CA LYS A 105 12.19 -5.35 -5.87
C LYS A 105 11.55 -6.74 -5.94
N PHE A 106 10.82 -7.13 -4.90
CA PHE A 106 10.24 -8.47 -4.83
C PHE A 106 9.02 -8.65 -5.73
N SER A 107 8.16 -7.64 -5.86
CA SER A 107 7.02 -7.69 -6.77
C SER A 107 7.47 -7.81 -8.22
N LEU A 108 8.53 -7.09 -8.59
CA LEU A 108 9.18 -7.19 -9.90
C LEU A 108 9.76 -8.60 -10.12
N LYS A 109 10.53 -9.13 -9.15
CA LYS A 109 11.12 -10.48 -9.21
C LYS A 109 10.07 -11.58 -9.41
N TYR A 110 8.90 -11.45 -8.77
CA TYR A 110 7.84 -12.46 -8.83
C TYR A 110 6.72 -12.11 -9.79
N LYS A 111 6.89 -11.08 -10.62
CA LYS A 111 5.92 -10.62 -11.63
C LYS A 111 4.52 -10.37 -11.03
N LYS A 112 4.47 -9.78 -9.83
CA LYS A 112 3.23 -9.46 -9.13
C LYS A 112 2.71 -8.08 -9.52
N LYS A 113 1.42 -7.87 -9.32
CA LYS A 113 0.85 -6.51 -9.33
C LYS A 113 1.19 -5.83 -8.01
N LEU A 114 1.62 -4.56 -8.08
CA LEU A 114 1.99 -3.76 -6.91
C LEU A 114 1.27 -2.42 -6.94
N ILE A 115 0.51 -2.13 -5.90
CA ILE A 115 -0.17 -0.85 -5.71
C ILE A 115 0.50 -0.13 -4.53
N ILE A 116 1.13 1.01 -4.82
CA ILE A 116 1.84 1.82 -3.83
C ILE A 116 1.02 3.06 -3.50
N GLY A 117 0.83 3.34 -2.21
CA GLY A 117 0.35 4.62 -1.71
C GLY A 117 1.48 5.40 -1.02
N ALA A 118 1.49 6.71 -1.20
CA ALA A 118 2.30 7.62 -0.42
C ALA A 118 1.46 8.86 -0.07
N ILE A 119 1.66 9.40 1.11
CA ILE A 119 0.92 10.58 1.60
C ILE A 119 1.86 11.54 2.31
N SER A 120 1.59 12.82 2.16
CA SER A 120 2.26 13.90 2.89
C SER A 120 1.27 15.04 3.06
N LYS A 121 1.10 15.55 4.27
CA LYS A 121 0.20 16.68 4.59
C LYS A 121 -1.20 16.49 3.98
N PHE A 122 -1.49 17.19 2.87
CA PHE A 122 -2.75 17.15 2.13
C PHE A 122 -2.65 16.41 0.79
N GLU A 123 -1.48 15.85 0.48
CA GLU A 123 -1.24 15.19 -0.81
C GLU A 123 -1.18 13.68 -0.68
N GLY A 124 -1.75 12.99 -1.67
CA GLY A 124 -1.68 11.56 -1.85
C GLY A 124 -1.14 11.20 -3.23
N HIS A 125 -0.31 10.16 -3.29
CA HIS A 125 0.21 9.61 -4.53
C HIS A 125 -0.14 8.13 -4.62
N ILE A 126 -0.60 7.68 -5.80
CA ILE A 126 -0.87 6.27 -6.04
C ILE A 126 -0.17 5.84 -7.33
N PHE A 127 0.55 4.73 -7.23
CA PHE A 127 1.13 4.02 -8.36
C PHE A 127 0.53 2.63 -8.44
N THR A 128 0.27 2.16 -9.66
CA THR A 128 -0.03 0.75 -9.93
C THR A 128 0.98 0.23 -10.93
N PHE A 129 1.61 -0.89 -10.59
CA PHE A 129 2.53 -1.60 -11.46
C PHE A 129 1.98 -3.00 -11.71
N ASP A 130 1.96 -3.41 -12.96
CA ASP A 130 1.70 -4.80 -13.34
C ASP A 130 2.99 -5.39 -13.94
N PHE A 131 3.76 -6.08 -13.12
CA PHE A 131 5.04 -6.65 -13.54
C PHE A 131 4.93 -7.93 -14.38
N SER A 132 3.72 -8.39 -14.69
CA SER A 132 3.51 -9.39 -15.74
C SER A 132 3.66 -8.79 -17.14
N LEU A 133 3.53 -7.47 -17.26
CA LEU A 133 3.61 -6.74 -18.53
C LEU A 133 5.04 -6.29 -18.80
N LYS A 134 5.63 -6.69 -19.94
CA LYS A 134 7.01 -6.34 -20.36
C LYS A 134 7.29 -4.82 -20.40
N LYS A 135 6.28 -3.99 -20.69
CA LYS A 135 6.42 -2.53 -20.78
C LYS A 135 6.16 -1.79 -19.45
N SER A 136 5.85 -2.52 -18.36
CA SER A 136 5.59 -1.89 -17.08
C SER A 136 6.83 -1.16 -16.56
N PRO A 137 6.75 0.13 -16.23
CA PRO A 137 7.80 0.79 -15.46
C PRO A 137 7.80 0.25 -14.03
N CYS A 138 8.76 0.63 -13.23
CA CYS A 138 8.81 0.32 -11.80
C CYS A 138 9.05 1.59 -10.98
N LEU A 139 9.01 1.48 -9.66
CA LEU A 139 9.22 2.62 -8.76
C LEU A 139 10.56 3.33 -9.02
N LYS A 140 11.62 2.57 -9.36
CA LYS A 140 12.94 3.15 -9.72
C LYS A 140 12.94 3.91 -11.05
N CYS A 141 11.97 3.69 -11.93
CA CYS A 141 11.82 4.51 -13.13
C CYS A 141 11.35 5.93 -12.77
N PHE A 142 10.60 6.07 -11.71
CA PHE A 142 10.10 7.36 -11.23
C PHE A 142 11.14 8.06 -10.34
N TYR A 143 11.55 7.44 -9.24
CA TYR A 143 12.41 8.10 -8.24
C TYR A 143 13.92 8.05 -8.54
N GLN A 144 14.38 7.29 -9.51
CA GLN A 144 15.80 7.09 -9.89
C GLN A 144 16.71 6.49 -8.80
N GLY A 145 16.41 6.67 -7.53
CA GLY A 145 17.09 6.15 -6.35
C GLY A 145 16.18 6.27 -5.11
N GLU A 146 16.62 5.74 -3.98
CA GLU A 146 15.92 5.97 -2.72
C GLU A 146 16.14 7.44 -2.32
N PRO A 147 15.06 8.23 -2.15
CA PRO A 147 15.17 9.55 -1.56
C PRO A 147 15.80 9.47 -0.16
N ALA A 148 16.42 10.56 0.29
CA ALA A 148 17.01 10.63 1.62
C ALA A 148 15.98 10.28 2.71
N GLU A 149 16.44 9.70 3.82
CA GLU A 149 15.59 9.46 4.98
C GLU A 149 14.97 10.79 5.44
N GLY A 150 13.69 10.77 5.80
CA GLY A 150 12.94 11.96 6.24
C GLY A 150 12.10 12.66 5.16
N VAL A 151 12.28 12.36 3.87
CA VAL A 151 11.48 12.99 2.78
C VAL A 151 9.99 12.62 2.82
N LEU A 152 9.62 11.54 3.50
CA LEU A 152 8.24 11.12 3.78
C LEU A 152 8.04 10.88 5.27
N ASP A 153 8.57 11.72 6.13
CA ASP A 153 8.36 11.56 7.57
C ASP A 153 6.95 12.06 7.95
N CYS A 154 6.04 11.10 7.95
CA CYS A 154 4.64 11.31 8.31
C CYS A 154 4.43 11.74 9.77
N GLU A 155 5.43 11.56 10.62
CA GLU A 155 5.36 11.93 12.04
C GLU A 155 5.73 13.39 12.27
N THR A 156 6.71 13.92 11.53
CA THR A 156 7.18 15.30 11.68
C THR A 156 6.31 16.30 10.89
N ASP A 157 5.85 15.94 9.70
CA ASP A 157 5.12 16.84 8.81
C ASP A 157 3.61 16.93 9.08
N GLY A 158 3.07 16.03 9.87
CA GLY A 158 1.63 15.86 10.08
C GLY A 158 0.89 15.35 8.83
N ILE A 159 -0.16 14.58 9.04
CA ILE A 159 -1.01 14.06 7.95
C ILE A 159 -2.46 14.26 8.35
N LEU A 160 -3.25 14.82 7.44
CA LEU A 160 -4.68 14.85 7.63
C LEU A 160 -5.27 13.44 7.46
N GLY A 161 -6.09 12.99 8.39
CA GLY A 161 -6.67 11.63 8.37
C GLY A 161 -7.46 11.35 7.10
N SER A 162 -8.18 12.34 6.55
CA SER A 162 -8.90 12.21 5.28
C SER A 162 -7.95 11.95 4.10
N THR A 163 -6.73 12.52 4.08
CA THR A 163 -5.74 12.24 3.03
C THR A 163 -5.36 10.76 3.03
N ALA A 164 -5.13 10.20 4.22
CA ALA A 164 -4.82 8.79 4.37
C ALA A 164 -5.97 7.88 3.91
N VAL A 165 -7.20 8.19 4.34
CA VAL A 165 -8.40 7.40 4.01
C VAL A 165 -8.72 7.45 2.52
N ILE A 166 -8.72 8.62 1.90
CA ILE A 166 -9.03 8.78 0.47
C ILE A 166 -7.97 8.06 -0.37
N THR A 167 -6.69 8.26 -0.07
CA THR A 167 -5.60 7.57 -0.80
C THR A 167 -5.69 6.05 -0.65
N GLY A 168 -5.90 5.54 0.56
CA GLY A 168 -6.07 4.12 0.80
C GLY A 168 -7.33 3.54 0.14
N SER A 169 -8.43 4.28 0.11
CA SER A 169 -9.65 3.86 -0.59
C SER A 169 -9.43 3.72 -2.09
N LEU A 170 -8.69 4.64 -2.69
CA LEU A 170 -8.32 4.56 -4.10
C LEU A 170 -7.30 3.43 -4.38
N GLN A 171 -6.40 3.12 -3.43
CA GLN A 171 -5.58 1.91 -3.54
C GLN A 171 -6.45 0.64 -3.54
N ALA A 172 -7.45 0.54 -2.66
CA ALA A 172 -8.39 -0.58 -2.64
C ALA A 172 -9.13 -0.72 -3.97
N ASN A 173 -9.57 0.40 -4.56
CA ASN A 173 -10.21 0.42 -5.87
C ASN A 173 -9.26 -0.11 -6.98
N GLU A 174 -7.97 0.27 -6.96
CA GLU A 174 -6.98 -0.28 -7.89
C GLU A 174 -6.80 -1.79 -7.72
N VAL A 175 -6.82 -2.31 -6.48
CA VAL A 175 -6.79 -3.75 -6.20
C VAL A 175 -8.02 -4.45 -6.79
N LEU A 176 -9.21 -3.93 -6.53
CA LEU A 176 -10.45 -4.53 -7.03
C LEU A 176 -10.51 -4.54 -8.56
N LYS A 177 -10.13 -3.46 -9.23
CA LYS A 177 -10.01 -3.45 -10.70
C LYS A 177 -9.01 -4.50 -11.20
N ALA A 178 -7.88 -4.64 -10.52
CA ALA A 178 -6.85 -5.60 -10.90
C ALA A 178 -7.28 -7.07 -10.74
N ILE A 179 -8.11 -7.37 -9.73
CA ILE A 179 -8.64 -8.72 -9.47
C ILE A 179 -9.80 -9.05 -10.39
N LEU A 180 -10.75 -8.12 -10.53
CA LEU A 180 -11.96 -8.29 -11.34
C LEU A 180 -11.70 -8.12 -12.84
N ASN A 181 -10.52 -7.65 -13.21
CA ASN A 181 -10.15 -7.32 -14.59
C ASN A 181 -11.16 -6.35 -15.26
N VAL A 182 -11.57 -5.33 -14.52
CA VAL A 182 -12.52 -4.31 -14.99
C VAL A 182 -11.87 -2.93 -15.04
N GLY A 183 -12.29 -2.12 -15.99
CA GLY A 183 -11.76 -0.77 -16.18
C GLY A 183 -10.28 -0.76 -16.56
N LYS A 184 -9.58 0.35 -16.24
CA LYS A 184 -8.14 0.52 -16.51
C LYS A 184 -7.43 0.88 -15.20
N ASN A 185 -6.44 0.07 -14.82
CA ASN A 185 -5.53 0.42 -13.72
C ASN A 185 -4.61 1.58 -14.13
N LEU A 186 -3.96 2.18 -13.12
CA LEU A 186 -3.05 3.30 -13.31
C LEU A 186 -1.73 2.93 -14.01
N ASN A 187 -1.56 1.71 -14.48
CA ASN A 187 -0.31 1.23 -15.09
C ASN A 187 0.43 2.33 -15.89
N SER A 188 1.71 2.54 -15.57
CA SER A 188 2.54 3.61 -16.16
C SER A 188 2.09 5.04 -15.83
N HIS A 189 1.22 5.22 -14.85
CA HIS A 189 0.81 6.54 -14.38
C HIS A 189 0.93 6.64 -12.87
N ILE A 190 1.20 7.86 -12.41
CA ILE A 190 0.96 8.26 -11.04
C ILE A 190 -0.36 9.03 -10.97
N LEU A 191 -1.20 8.72 -10.00
CA LEU A 191 -2.30 9.58 -9.59
C LEU A 191 -1.82 10.48 -8.46
N ILE A 192 -1.86 11.78 -8.68
CA ILE A 192 -1.54 12.82 -7.70
C ILE A 192 -2.87 13.39 -7.21
N ILE A 193 -3.05 13.38 -5.90
CA ILE A 193 -4.24 13.82 -5.19
C ILE A 193 -3.85 15.03 -4.34
N ASP A 194 -4.36 16.19 -4.64
CA ASP A 194 -4.20 17.44 -3.88
C ASP A 194 -5.55 17.73 -3.20
N LEU A 195 -5.67 17.41 -1.93
CA LEU A 195 -6.90 17.60 -1.18
C LEU A 195 -7.06 19.04 -0.67
N LEU A 196 -6.00 19.82 -0.65
CA LEU A 196 -6.11 21.22 -0.31
C LEU A 196 -6.90 22.00 -1.38
N ASN A 197 -6.64 21.69 -2.65
CA ASN A 197 -7.29 22.33 -3.80
C ASN A 197 -8.31 21.41 -4.52
N LEU A 198 -8.59 20.22 -4.00
CA LEU A 198 -9.47 19.20 -4.58
C LEU A 198 -9.10 18.87 -6.04
N LYS A 199 -7.81 18.74 -6.33
CA LYS A 199 -7.31 18.43 -7.67
C LYS A 199 -6.80 17.00 -7.75
N PHE A 200 -7.18 16.33 -8.83
CA PHE A 200 -6.73 14.98 -9.16
C PHE A 200 -6.02 15.01 -10.51
N ARG A 201 -4.75 14.63 -10.55
CA ARG A 201 -3.97 14.61 -11.78
C ARG A 201 -3.41 13.24 -12.03
N LYS A 202 -3.63 12.70 -13.23
CA LYS A 202 -3.02 11.47 -13.71
C LYS A 202 -1.86 11.82 -14.64
N VAL A 203 -0.64 11.44 -14.26
CA VAL A 203 0.58 11.79 -14.99
C VAL A 203 1.26 10.51 -15.50
N LEU A 204 1.52 10.46 -16.79
CA LEU A 204 2.22 9.36 -17.45
C LEU A 204 3.72 9.41 -17.09
N PHE A 205 4.31 8.26 -16.77
CA PHE A 205 5.76 8.09 -16.74
C PHE A 205 6.16 6.79 -17.45
N ARG A 206 7.38 6.74 -17.97
CA ARG A 206 7.83 5.65 -18.84
C ARG A 206 8.90 4.80 -18.17
N LYS A 207 9.01 3.56 -18.65
CA LYS A 207 10.13 2.68 -18.33
C LYS A 207 11.44 3.36 -18.73
N ARG A 208 12.40 3.42 -17.81
CA ARG A 208 13.67 4.08 -18.02
C ARG A 208 14.72 3.09 -18.53
N LYS A 209 15.50 3.48 -19.53
CA LYS A 209 16.66 2.72 -20.01
C LYS A 209 17.69 2.57 -18.87
N GLY A 210 18.31 1.40 -18.75
CA GLY A 210 19.25 1.06 -17.68
C GLY A 210 18.62 0.82 -16.30
N CYS A 211 17.29 0.80 -16.20
CA CYS A 211 16.62 0.49 -14.94
C CYS A 211 16.59 -1.03 -14.68
N ILE A 212 16.56 -1.43 -13.39
CA ILE A 212 16.46 -2.85 -12.95
C ILE A 212 15.29 -3.62 -13.59
N CYS A 213 14.26 -2.90 -14.06
CA CYS A 213 13.10 -3.50 -14.72
C CYS A 213 13.27 -3.65 -16.24
N GLU A 214 14.38 -3.22 -16.83
CA GLU A 214 14.54 -3.16 -18.29
C GLU A 214 14.41 -4.53 -18.97
N ASN A 215 14.96 -5.57 -18.33
CA ASN A 215 15.07 -6.92 -18.90
C ASN A 215 14.00 -7.89 -18.38
N ILE A 216 12.86 -7.38 -17.93
CA ILE A 216 11.75 -8.20 -17.39
C ILE A 216 10.51 -8.11 -18.26
#